data_6ff58ae6b4b433a81ec529bac95f2983
#
_entry.id   6ff58ae6b4b433a81ec529bac95f2983
#
_cell.length_a   1.000
_cell.length_b   1.000
_cell.length_c   1.000
_cell.angle_alpha   90.00
_cell.angle_beta   90.00
_cell.angle_gamma   90.00
#
_symmetry.space_group_name_H-M   'P 1'
#
loop_
_entity.id
_entity.type
_entity.pdbx_description
1 polymer ?
#
loop_
_entity_poly.entity_id
_entity_poly.type
_entity_poly.pdbx_seq_one_letter_code
_entity_poly.pdbx_strand_id
1 'polypeptide(L)'
;MRRTVHHCYGAVMIWLLAAGWSLGSVAASTTLAPVTNTGLNNIHFKSVRCSEAGFWMLDVINNNFAPSTVEYFFWLEDDQGDAIDGDAGQLNLAPKSRESITLKFGCDVPFTELKPHFRWAPVGFTRP
;
A
#
# COMPACT_ATOMS: atom_id res chain seq x y z
N MET A 1 -48.75 -25.31 28.65
CA MET A 1 -48.90 -26.06 27.43
C MET A 1 -48.43 -25.38 26.18
N ARG A 2 -48.75 -24.21 25.93
CA ARG A 2 -48.57 -23.53 24.64
C ARG A 2 -47.41 -22.60 24.58
N ARG A 3 -46.56 -22.68 25.55
CA ARG A 3 -45.59 -21.61 25.76
C ARG A 3 -44.20 -21.93 25.34
N THR A 4 -43.98 -23.16 25.08
CA THR A 4 -42.66 -23.67 24.74
C THR A 4 -42.25 -23.41 23.30
N VAL A 5 -43.19 -23.13 22.44
CA VAL A 5 -42.91 -22.97 21.01
C VAL A 5 -42.31 -21.64 20.67
N HIS A 6 -42.57 -20.63 21.48
CA HIS A 6 -42.17 -19.27 21.14
C HIS A 6 -40.68 -18.97 21.41
N HIS A 7 -40.00 -19.79 22.16
CA HIS A 7 -38.62 -19.51 22.52
C HIS A 7 -37.60 -19.95 21.46
N CYS A 8 -38.00 -20.88 20.62
CA CYS A 8 -37.08 -21.35 19.59
C CYS A 8 -36.90 -20.42 18.42
N TYR A 9 -37.88 -19.62 18.12
CA TYR A 9 -37.82 -18.75 16.94
C TYR A 9 -36.89 -17.55 17.10
N GLY A 10 -36.81 -17.02 18.29
CA GLY A 10 -35.94 -15.87 18.54
C GLY A 10 -34.46 -16.21 18.46
N ALA A 11 -34.11 -17.38 18.91
CA ALA A 11 -32.71 -17.83 18.87
C ALA A 11 -32.21 -18.07 17.44
N VAL A 12 -33.05 -18.62 16.60
CA VAL A 12 -32.70 -18.89 15.20
C VAL A 12 -32.48 -17.60 14.43
N MET A 13 -33.29 -16.61 14.66
CA MET A 13 -33.18 -15.30 14.00
C MET A 13 -31.87 -14.60 14.36
N ILE A 14 -31.47 -14.67 15.61
CA ILE A 14 -30.22 -14.07 16.08
C ILE A 14 -28.99 -14.72 15.44
N TRP A 15 -29.01 -16.01 15.26
CA TRP A 15 -27.91 -16.74 14.62
C TRP A 15 -27.73 -16.39 13.16
N LEU A 16 -28.80 -16.24 12.43
CA LEU A 16 -28.75 -15.85 11.02
C LEU A 16 -28.17 -14.45 10.84
N LEU A 17 -28.52 -13.53 11.70
CA LEU A 17 -27.98 -12.17 11.66
C LEU A 17 -26.49 -12.15 11.98
N ALA A 18 -26.03 -12.91 12.95
CA ALA A 18 -24.61 -13.01 13.29
C ALA A 18 -23.77 -13.60 12.14
N ALA A 19 -24.28 -14.62 11.48
CA ALA A 19 -23.59 -15.20 10.32
C ALA A 19 -23.46 -14.23 9.16
N GLY A 20 -24.48 -13.46 8.86
CA GLY A 20 -24.45 -12.42 7.83
C GLY A 20 -23.44 -11.31 8.13
N TRP A 21 -23.25 -10.99 9.35
CA TRP A 21 -22.26 -10.00 9.78
C TRP A 21 -20.82 -10.44 9.56
N SER A 22 -20.52 -11.67 9.89
CA SER A 22 -19.18 -12.22 9.73
C SER A 22 -18.71 -12.23 8.28
N LEU A 23 -19.60 -12.50 7.36
CA LEU A 23 -19.29 -12.52 5.92
C LEU A 23 -19.07 -11.12 5.36
N GLY A 24 -19.78 -10.10 5.84
CA GLY A 24 -19.62 -8.73 5.39
C GLY A 24 -18.26 -8.12 5.72
N SER A 25 -17.66 -8.46 6.86
CA SER A 25 -16.36 -7.91 7.27
C SER A 25 -15.18 -8.52 6.51
N VAL A 26 -15.29 -9.73 5.98
CA VAL A 26 -14.21 -10.39 5.23
C VAL A 26 -14.09 -9.82 3.80
N ALA A 27 -15.17 -9.34 3.21
CA ALA A 27 -15.17 -8.79 1.86
C ALA A 27 -14.46 -7.43 1.73
N ALA A 28 -14.06 -6.80 2.84
CA ALA A 28 -13.44 -5.48 2.84
C ALA A 28 -11.94 -5.47 2.55
N SER A 29 -11.27 -6.61 2.49
CA SER A 29 -9.85 -6.69 2.13
C SER A 29 -9.68 -6.67 0.61
N THR A 30 -9.75 -5.50 0.02
CA THR A 30 -9.41 -5.30 -1.39
C THR A 30 -7.91 -5.31 -1.57
N THR A 31 -7.41 -6.30 -2.29
CA THR A 31 -6.04 -6.33 -2.77
C THR A 31 -5.92 -5.28 -3.88
N LEU A 32 -5.28 -4.17 -3.60
CA LEU A 32 -4.97 -3.18 -4.62
C LEU A 32 -3.96 -3.79 -5.58
N ALA A 33 -4.27 -3.78 -6.86
CA ALA A 33 -3.30 -4.16 -7.88
C ALA A 33 -2.13 -3.16 -7.82
N PRO A 34 -0.88 -3.62 -7.64
CA PRO A 34 0.26 -2.73 -7.50
C PRO A 34 0.51 -2.00 -8.81
N VAL A 35 0.61 -0.70 -8.75
CA VAL A 35 1.17 0.09 -9.84
C VAL A 35 2.66 -0.25 -9.90
N THR A 36 3.12 -0.80 -11.01
CA THR A 36 4.50 -1.32 -11.13
C THR A 36 5.42 -0.43 -11.97
N ASN A 37 4.87 0.62 -12.57
CA ASN A 37 5.62 1.48 -13.47
C ASN A 37 6.27 2.64 -12.72
N THR A 38 7.61 2.67 -12.70
CA THR A 38 8.38 3.78 -12.17
C THR A 38 8.68 4.87 -13.22
N GLY A 39 8.44 4.61 -14.48
CA GLY A 39 8.90 5.45 -15.59
C GLY A 39 10.40 5.29 -15.91
N LEU A 40 11.15 4.54 -15.14
CA LEU A 40 12.57 4.26 -15.36
C LEU A 40 12.76 2.90 -16.02
N ASN A 41 13.71 2.82 -16.96
CA ASN A 41 13.96 1.59 -17.69
C ASN A 41 14.47 0.48 -16.77
N ASN A 42 13.78 -0.67 -16.77
CA ASN A 42 14.10 -1.84 -15.94
C ASN A 42 14.14 -1.58 -14.42
N ILE A 43 13.56 -0.49 -13.97
CA ILE A 43 13.29 -0.24 -12.54
C ILE A 43 11.79 -0.36 -12.33
N HIS A 44 11.41 -1.21 -11.38
CA HIS A 44 10.01 -1.49 -11.07
C HIS A 44 9.78 -1.36 -9.57
N PHE A 45 8.57 -1.01 -9.17
CA PHE A 45 8.15 -1.18 -7.79
C PHE A 45 6.95 -2.12 -7.71
N LYS A 46 6.91 -2.90 -6.66
CA LYS A 46 5.83 -3.86 -6.43
C LYS A 46 5.71 -4.24 -4.96
N SER A 47 4.85 -5.21 -4.70
CA SER A 47 4.65 -5.74 -3.34
C SER A 47 4.24 -4.64 -2.35
N VAL A 48 3.34 -3.75 -2.78
CA VAL A 48 2.78 -2.72 -1.92
C VAL A 48 2.02 -3.39 -0.79
N ARG A 49 2.38 -3.06 0.43
CA ARG A 49 1.82 -3.68 1.63
C ARG A 49 1.88 -2.75 2.83
N CYS A 50 1.07 -3.02 3.82
CA CYS A 50 1.16 -2.38 5.11
C CYS A 50 2.23 -3.06 5.97
N SER A 51 3.14 -2.29 6.55
CA SER A 51 4.12 -2.81 7.51
C SER A 51 3.45 -3.11 8.86
N GLU A 52 4.14 -3.88 9.71
CA GLU A 52 3.65 -4.16 11.07
C GLU A 52 3.46 -2.89 11.90
N ALA A 53 4.25 -1.86 11.62
CA ALA A 53 4.12 -0.55 12.27
C ALA A 53 2.99 0.32 11.71
N GLY A 54 2.27 -0.15 10.69
CA GLY A 54 1.12 0.55 10.12
C GLY A 54 1.46 1.58 9.04
N PHE A 55 2.61 1.48 8.40
CA PHE A 55 3.03 2.35 7.31
C PHE A 55 3.09 1.60 5.97
N TRP A 56 2.85 2.33 4.87
CA TRP A 56 3.01 1.78 3.54
C TRP A 56 4.45 1.40 3.24
N MET A 57 4.62 0.22 2.69
CA MET A 57 5.90 -0.36 2.32
C MET A 57 5.81 -0.96 0.92
N LEU A 58 6.87 -0.83 0.16
CA LEU A 58 6.98 -1.41 -1.18
C LEU A 58 8.41 -1.79 -1.50
N ASP A 59 8.58 -2.63 -2.49
CA ASP A 59 9.89 -3.05 -2.99
C ASP A 59 10.20 -2.34 -4.30
N VAL A 60 11.42 -1.80 -4.41
CA VAL A 60 11.99 -1.26 -5.65
C VAL A 60 13.02 -2.25 -6.17
N ILE A 61 12.91 -2.59 -7.45
CA ILE A 61 13.69 -3.65 -8.09
C ILE A 61 14.49 -3.06 -9.23
N ASN A 62 15.79 -3.31 -9.21
CA ASN A 62 16.69 -3.02 -10.32
C ASN A 62 16.90 -4.28 -11.16
N ASN A 63 16.30 -4.33 -12.34
CA ASN A 63 16.52 -5.39 -13.32
C ASN A 63 17.68 -5.12 -14.29
N ASN A 64 18.41 -4.02 -14.12
CA ASN A 64 19.60 -3.72 -14.90
C ASN A 64 20.80 -4.55 -14.42
N PHE A 65 21.76 -4.74 -15.32
CA PHE A 65 23.05 -5.35 -15.00
C PHE A 65 24.06 -4.35 -14.40
N ALA A 66 23.68 -3.09 -14.33
CA ALA A 66 24.46 -2.02 -13.74
C ALA A 66 23.81 -1.52 -12.44
N PRO A 67 24.61 -0.98 -11.49
CA PRO A 67 24.03 -0.32 -10.32
C PRO A 67 23.26 0.93 -10.74
N SER A 68 22.24 1.27 -9.96
CA SER A 68 21.38 2.41 -10.24
C SER A 68 21.13 3.20 -8.97
N THR A 69 21.25 4.52 -9.04
CA THR A 69 20.84 5.42 -7.97
C THR A 69 19.50 6.06 -8.36
N VAL A 70 18.51 5.89 -7.54
CA VAL A 70 17.13 6.30 -7.80
C VAL A 70 16.63 7.18 -6.67
N GLU A 71 16.07 8.32 -7.00
CA GLU A 71 15.25 9.10 -6.07
C GLU A 71 13.80 8.74 -6.23
N TYR A 72 13.10 8.65 -5.12
CA TYR A 72 11.66 8.46 -5.10
C TYR A 72 10.98 9.59 -4.34
N PHE A 73 9.77 9.91 -4.79
CA PHE A 73 8.89 10.88 -4.17
C PHE A 73 7.49 10.27 -4.12
N PHE A 74 6.82 10.42 -2.99
CA PHE A 74 5.41 10.13 -2.85
C PHE A 74 4.75 11.35 -2.24
N TRP A 75 3.63 11.80 -2.78
CA TRP A 75 2.91 12.92 -2.23
C TRP A 75 1.40 12.73 -2.29
N LEU A 76 0.71 13.46 -1.43
CA LEU A 76 -0.74 13.64 -1.46
C LEU A 76 -1.06 15.00 -2.07
N GLU A 77 -2.13 15.04 -2.84
CA GLU A 77 -2.67 16.27 -3.41
C GLU A 77 -4.03 16.57 -2.76
N ASP A 78 -4.33 17.85 -2.65
CA ASP A 78 -5.67 18.31 -2.30
C ASP A 78 -6.59 18.30 -3.52
N ASP A 79 -7.85 18.77 -3.33
CA ASP A 79 -8.83 18.84 -4.41
C ASP A 79 -8.45 19.84 -5.52
N GLN A 80 -7.48 20.72 -5.27
CA GLN A 80 -6.95 21.66 -6.25
C GLN A 80 -5.72 21.12 -7.01
N GLY A 81 -5.21 19.95 -6.61
CA GLY A 81 -4.01 19.36 -7.16
C GLY A 81 -2.70 19.86 -6.54
N ASP A 82 -2.79 20.60 -5.44
CA ASP A 82 -1.62 21.05 -4.70
C ASP A 82 -1.14 19.98 -3.73
N ALA A 83 0.17 19.79 -3.67
CA ALA A 83 0.78 18.83 -2.76
C ALA A 83 0.64 19.29 -1.30
N ILE A 84 -0.04 18.52 -0.49
CA ILE A 84 -0.28 18.82 0.93
C ILE A 84 0.68 18.08 1.86
N ASP A 85 1.23 16.97 1.44
CA ASP A 85 2.21 16.20 2.19
C ASP A 85 3.06 15.36 1.23
N GLY A 86 4.27 15.02 1.62
CA GLY A 86 5.16 14.25 0.78
C GLY A 86 6.22 13.49 1.56
N ASP A 87 6.72 12.43 0.96
CA ASP A 87 7.86 11.65 1.41
C ASP A 87 8.83 11.46 0.26
N ALA A 88 10.12 11.54 0.55
CA ALA A 88 11.17 11.41 -0.45
C ALA A 88 12.38 10.69 0.11
N GLY A 89 13.06 9.96 -0.75
CA GLY A 89 14.29 9.27 -0.39
C GLY A 89 15.14 8.94 -1.60
N GLN A 90 16.28 8.35 -1.33
CA GLN A 90 17.22 7.90 -2.34
C GLN A 90 17.58 6.43 -2.08
N LEU A 91 17.68 5.66 -3.15
CA LEU A 91 18.07 4.26 -3.13
C LEU A 91 19.32 4.05 -3.98
N ASN A 92 20.29 3.32 -3.44
CA ASN A 92 21.39 2.79 -4.19
C ASN A 92 21.14 1.30 -4.43
N LEU A 93 20.76 0.97 -5.65
CA LEU A 93 20.38 -0.37 -6.04
C LEU A 93 21.56 -1.06 -6.73
N ALA A 94 22.03 -2.16 -6.18
CA ALA A 94 22.99 -3.03 -6.86
C ALA A 94 22.37 -3.63 -8.14
N PRO A 95 23.18 -4.16 -9.07
CA PRO A 95 22.65 -4.88 -10.23
C PRO A 95 21.76 -6.04 -9.81
N LYS A 96 20.63 -6.22 -10.48
CA LYS A 96 19.69 -7.32 -10.22
C LYS A 96 19.25 -7.44 -8.76
N SER A 97 19.07 -6.33 -8.08
CA SER A 97 18.75 -6.27 -6.66
C SER A 97 17.34 -5.75 -6.37
N ARG A 98 16.95 -5.92 -5.13
CA ARG A 98 15.68 -5.44 -4.58
C ARG A 98 15.96 -4.74 -3.26
N GLU A 99 15.33 -3.59 -3.06
CA GLU A 99 15.33 -2.86 -1.79
C GLU A 99 13.90 -2.51 -1.39
N SER A 100 13.59 -2.66 -0.11
CA SER A 100 12.31 -2.27 0.44
C SER A 100 12.38 -0.85 0.99
N ILE A 101 11.37 -0.06 0.71
CA ILE A 101 11.20 1.27 1.29
C ILE A 101 9.93 1.30 2.14
N THR A 102 9.99 2.01 3.24
CA THR A 102 8.83 2.31 4.08
C THR A 102 8.55 3.79 3.99
N LEU A 103 7.33 4.13 3.59
CA LEU A 103 6.89 5.51 3.47
C LEU A 103 6.49 6.05 4.85
N LYS A 104 6.50 7.36 5.01
CA LYS A 104 5.97 8.01 6.20
C LYS A 104 4.43 8.02 6.27
N PHE A 105 3.75 7.63 5.19
CA PHE A 105 2.29 7.56 5.14
C PHE A 105 1.78 6.28 5.80
N GLY A 106 0.84 6.45 6.72
CA GLY A 106 0.15 5.33 7.36
C GLY A 106 -0.79 4.61 6.39
N CYS A 107 -1.11 3.38 6.70
CA CYS A 107 -2.02 2.57 5.87
C CYS A 107 -3.49 3.01 5.95
N ASP A 108 -3.82 3.96 6.79
CA ASP A 108 -5.10 4.66 6.83
C ASP A 108 -5.30 5.58 5.61
N VAL A 109 -4.19 6.05 5.01
CA VAL A 109 -4.22 6.73 3.71
C VAL A 109 -4.24 5.68 2.61
N PRO A 110 -5.26 5.63 1.74
CA PRO A 110 -5.28 4.69 0.62
C PRO A 110 -4.07 4.88 -0.29
N PHE A 111 -3.37 3.79 -0.62
CA PHE A 111 -2.19 3.88 -1.49
C PHE A 111 -2.51 4.47 -2.86
N THR A 112 -3.73 4.29 -3.34
CA THR A 112 -4.22 4.86 -4.61
C THR A 112 -4.29 6.39 -4.65
N GLU A 113 -4.31 7.03 -3.49
CA GLU A 113 -4.28 8.49 -3.38
C GLU A 113 -2.86 9.04 -3.41
N LEU A 114 -1.86 8.22 -3.16
CA LEU A 114 -0.46 8.61 -3.24
C LEU A 114 -0.04 8.75 -4.70
N LYS A 115 0.74 9.78 -5.00
CA LYS A 115 1.30 10.05 -6.32
C LYS A 115 2.77 9.64 -6.32
N PRO A 116 3.11 8.45 -6.84
CA PRO A 116 4.50 8.03 -6.90
C PRO A 116 5.24 8.69 -8.05
N HIS A 117 6.46 9.08 -7.80
CA HIS A 117 7.39 9.59 -8.80
C HIS A 117 8.80 9.06 -8.53
N PHE A 118 9.45 8.58 -9.58
CA PHE A 118 10.82 8.08 -9.52
C PHE A 118 11.67 8.80 -10.56
N ARG A 119 12.89 9.09 -10.22
CA ARG A 119 13.85 9.65 -11.17
C ARG A 119 15.25 9.08 -10.93
N TRP A 120 16.09 9.12 -11.95
CA TRP A 120 17.51 8.83 -11.79
C TRP A 120 18.14 9.95 -10.95
N ALA A 121 18.81 9.56 -9.89
CA ALA A 121 19.63 10.50 -9.13
C ALA A 121 20.97 10.70 -9.84
N PRO A 122 21.51 11.90 -9.84
CA PRO A 122 22.84 12.17 -10.36
C PRO A 122 23.89 11.34 -9.63
N VAL A 123 24.89 10.87 -10.35
CA VAL A 123 26.05 10.20 -9.74
C VAL A 123 26.76 11.18 -8.81
N GLY A 124 26.96 10.80 -7.56
CA GLY A 124 27.57 11.66 -6.56
C GLY A 124 26.60 12.58 -5.81
N PHE A 125 25.30 12.43 -6.01
CA PHE A 125 24.30 13.13 -5.22
C PHE A 125 24.29 12.55 -3.80
N THR A 126 24.85 13.31 -2.88
CA THR A 126 24.66 13.09 -1.44
C THR A 126 23.59 14.03 -0.97
N ARG A 127 22.55 13.50 -0.39
CA ARG A 127 21.50 14.30 0.24
C ARG A 127 22.12 15.12 1.37
N PRO A 128 21.88 16.43 1.42
CA PRO A 128 22.34 17.24 2.54
C PRO A 128 21.67 16.84 3.85
#